data_6c1890972151c8fa525a31d873147b95
#
_entry.id   6c1890972151c8fa525a31d873147b95
#
_cell.length_a   1.000
_cell.length_b   1.000
_cell.length_c   1.000
_cell.angle_alpha   90.00
_cell.angle_beta   90.00
_cell.angle_gamma   90.00
#
_symmetry.space_group_name_H-M   'P 1'
#
loop_
_entity.id
_entity.type
_entity.pdbx_description
1 polymer ?
#
loop_
_entity_poly.entity_id
_entity_poly.type
_entity_poly.pdbx_seq_one_letter_code
_entity_poly.pdbx_strand_id
1 'polypeptide(L)'
;MKYTSFIVAAVLASKVSASAMIGTNIGGWMVLEPWITPSLFYRFLGKTQGHVGFDSYTFCEALGPEEGNAVMRAHWDAWLTEEHIAKLAKYEVEIVRLPIGDWTTTPYGPYVGCMDGAAEKITWALDAFAKYNIKVLLDVHALKDS
;
A
#
# COMPACT_ATOMS: atom_id res chain seq x y z
N MET A 1 -47.20 5.08 -58.89
CA MET A 1 -46.94 5.64 -57.53
C MET A 1 -45.83 4.82 -56.90
N LYS A 2 -44.64 5.44 -56.72
CA LYS A 2 -43.48 4.78 -56.12
C LYS A 2 -43.42 5.19 -54.65
N TYR A 3 -43.55 4.24 -53.72
CA TYR A 3 -43.40 4.50 -52.29
C TYR A 3 -41.93 4.37 -51.94
N THR A 4 -41.30 5.46 -51.51
CA THR A 4 -39.95 5.49 -50.98
C THR A 4 -40.02 5.23 -49.47
N SER A 5 -39.60 4.03 -49.04
CA SER A 5 -39.50 3.70 -47.61
C SER A 5 -38.28 4.36 -47.01
N PHE A 6 -38.45 5.27 -46.07
CA PHE A 6 -37.36 5.79 -45.26
C PHE A 6 -37.12 4.86 -44.05
N ILE A 7 -35.95 4.24 -44.02
CA ILE A 7 -35.50 3.50 -42.82
C ILE A 7 -34.86 4.53 -41.89
N VAL A 8 -35.53 4.80 -40.76
CA VAL A 8 -34.94 5.59 -39.68
C VAL A 8 -34.14 4.66 -38.82
N ALA A 9 -32.81 4.71 -38.93
CA ALA A 9 -31.91 4.01 -38.02
C ALA A 9 -31.84 4.77 -36.69
N ALA A 10 -32.47 4.26 -35.65
CA ALA A 10 -32.30 4.76 -34.29
C ALA A 10 -30.93 4.32 -33.74
N VAL A 11 -29.99 5.25 -33.66
CA VAL A 11 -28.71 5.02 -32.96
C VAL A 11 -29.01 5.10 -31.46
N LEU A 12 -29.06 3.94 -30.81
CA LEU A 12 -29.06 3.84 -29.33
C LEU A 12 -27.67 4.22 -28.83
N ALA A 13 -27.46 5.47 -28.47
CA ALA A 13 -26.30 5.92 -27.73
C ALA A 13 -26.39 5.32 -26.30
N SER A 14 -25.73 4.18 -26.08
CA SER A 14 -25.49 3.67 -24.74
C SER A 14 -24.62 4.67 -24.00
N LYS A 15 -25.22 5.35 -23.01
CA LYS A 15 -24.45 6.16 -22.04
C LYS A 15 -23.59 5.19 -21.24
N VAL A 16 -22.30 5.10 -21.58
CA VAL A 16 -21.31 4.52 -20.70
C VAL A 16 -21.17 5.49 -19.52
N SER A 17 -21.88 5.21 -18.42
CA SER A 17 -21.65 5.90 -17.16
C SER A 17 -20.38 5.34 -16.57
N ALA A 18 -19.26 6.03 -16.76
CA ALA A 18 -18.06 5.75 -15.99
C ALA A 18 -18.32 6.18 -14.54
N SER A 19 -18.64 5.25 -13.67
CA SER A 19 -18.63 5.54 -12.23
C SER A 19 -17.18 5.69 -11.78
N ALA A 20 -16.84 6.80 -11.14
CA ALA A 20 -15.54 6.96 -10.52
C ALA A 20 -15.44 5.98 -9.34
N MET A 21 -14.36 5.19 -9.28
CA MET A 21 -14.10 4.33 -8.12
C MET A 21 -13.61 5.18 -6.94
N ILE A 22 -14.14 4.90 -5.75
CA ILE A 22 -13.67 5.51 -4.50
C ILE A 22 -12.46 4.69 -4.02
N GLY A 23 -11.31 5.36 -3.88
CA GLY A 23 -10.07 4.71 -3.47
C GLY A 23 -9.29 5.49 -2.43
N THR A 24 -8.38 4.80 -1.74
CA THR A 24 -7.44 5.41 -0.79
C THR A 24 -6.06 4.77 -0.88
N ASN A 25 -5.05 5.44 -0.32
CA ASN A 25 -3.68 4.95 -0.24
C ASN A 25 -3.38 4.42 1.17
N ILE A 26 -2.74 3.25 1.26
CA ILE A 26 -2.23 2.69 2.51
C ILE A 26 -0.75 3.11 2.64
N GLY A 27 -0.53 4.41 2.83
CA GLY A 27 0.81 4.98 2.99
C GLY A 27 1.42 4.70 4.35
N GLY A 28 2.76 4.73 4.41
CA GLY A 28 3.52 4.56 5.65
C GLY A 28 3.47 3.15 6.26
N TRP A 29 2.84 2.16 5.62
CA TRP A 29 2.74 0.80 6.15
C TRP A 29 3.95 -0.06 5.79
N MET A 30 4.13 -0.39 4.51
CA MET A 30 5.27 -1.21 4.04
C MET A 30 6.47 -0.35 3.67
N VAL A 31 6.26 0.78 3.02
CA VAL A 31 7.28 1.81 2.77
C VAL A 31 7.14 2.86 3.86
N LEU A 32 8.20 3.06 4.64
CA LEU A 32 8.17 4.03 5.74
C LEU A 32 8.26 5.46 5.22
N GLU A 33 7.34 6.28 5.69
CA GLU A 33 7.21 7.68 5.31
C GLU A 33 7.18 8.54 6.59
N PRO A 34 8.28 9.22 6.96
CA PRO A 34 8.39 9.94 8.24
C PRO A 34 7.29 10.98 8.49
N TRP A 35 6.77 11.58 7.42
CA TRP A 35 5.66 12.54 7.49
C TRP A 35 4.29 11.88 7.75
N ILE A 36 4.15 10.58 7.48
CA ILE A 36 2.93 9.81 7.78
C ILE A 36 3.06 9.12 9.14
N THR A 37 4.24 8.54 9.45
CA THR A 37 4.51 7.76 10.65
C THR A 37 5.67 8.34 11.49
N PRO A 38 5.60 9.62 11.89
CA PRO A 38 6.72 10.29 12.57
C PRO A 38 7.11 9.59 13.88
N SER A 39 6.17 8.93 14.56
CA SER A 39 6.42 8.24 15.84
C SER A 39 7.46 7.12 15.72
N LEU A 40 7.58 6.46 14.56
CA LEU A 40 8.63 5.45 14.32
C LEU A 40 10.02 6.07 14.35
N PHE A 41 10.15 7.33 13.97
CA PHE A 41 11.41 8.04 13.81
C PHE A 41 11.81 8.84 15.05
N TYR A 42 10.93 9.03 16.03
CA TYR A 42 11.27 9.73 17.29
C TYR A 42 12.41 9.08 18.07
N ARG A 43 12.62 7.76 17.89
CA ARG A 43 13.74 7.02 18.49
C ARG A 43 15.12 7.49 18.05
N PHE A 44 15.19 8.21 16.94
CA PHE A 44 16.43 8.76 16.38
C PHE A 44 16.72 10.19 16.81
N LEU A 45 15.80 10.84 17.54
CA LEU A 45 16.01 12.20 18.02
C LEU A 45 17.25 12.25 18.94
N GLY A 46 18.16 13.18 18.64
CA GLY A 46 19.40 13.34 19.38
C GLY A 46 20.48 12.30 19.09
N LYS A 47 20.26 11.39 18.12
CA LYS A 47 21.31 10.47 17.66
C LYS A 47 22.28 11.15 16.71
N THR A 48 23.49 10.61 16.63
CA THR A 48 24.53 11.10 15.70
C THR A 48 24.29 10.57 14.28
N GLN A 49 24.83 11.28 13.30
CA GLN A 49 24.80 10.86 11.90
C GLN A 49 25.32 9.42 11.75
N GLY A 50 24.66 8.60 10.92
CA GLY A 50 24.94 7.16 10.78
C GLY A 50 24.15 6.24 11.71
N HIS A 51 23.41 6.84 12.69
CA HIS A 51 22.47 6.11 13.59
C HIS A 51 21.07 6.73 13.53
N VAL A 52 20.73 7.33 12.40
CA VAL A 52 19.47 8.04 12.20
C VAL A 52 18.74 7.43 11.00
N GLY A 53 17.55 6.91 11.24
CA GLY A 53 16.64 6.53 10.16
C GLY A 53 15.80 7.72 9.71
N PHE A 54 15.63 7.89 8.40
CA PHE A 54 14.72 8.87 7.79
C PHE A 54 13.93 8.28 6.59
N ASP A 55 14.22 7.04 6.23
CA ASP A 55 13.49 6.21 5.27
C ASP A 55 13.57 4.73 5.69
N SER A 56 13.02 3.83 4.89
CA SER A 56 13.03 2.39 5.19
C SER A 56 14.45 1.80 5.21
N TYR A 57 15.34 2.26 4.32
CA TYR A 57 16.71 1.75 4.23
C TYR A 57 17.53 2.15 5.46
N THR A 58 17.62 3.45 5.72
CA THR A 58 18.36 3.99 6.85
C THR A 58 17.77 3.60 8.20
N PHE A 59 16.45 3.36 8.26
CA PHE A 59 15.79 2.81 9.44
C PHE A 59 16.31 1.42 9.78
N CYS A 60 16.36 0.52 8.79
CA CYS A 60 16.91 -0.82 8.98
C CYS A 60 18.43 -0.80 9.23
N GLU A 61 19.17 0.09 8.55
CA GLU A 61 20.61 0.26 8.78
C GLU A 61 20.90 0.71 10.21
N ALA A 62 20.14 1.67 10.74
CA ALA A 62 20.32 2.21 12.08
C ALA A 62 19.94 1.24 13.21
N LEU A 63 18.95 0.39 13.01
CA LEU A 63 18.44 -0.54 14.04
C LEU A 63 19.01 -1.96 13.92
N GLY A 64 19.48 -2.32 12.72
CA GLY A 64 19.89 -3.69 12.43
C GLY A 64 18.73 -4.67 12.31
N PRO A 65 19.04 -5.97 12.04
CA PRO A 65 18.01 -6.95 11.69
C PRO A 65 17.06 -7.28 12.83
N GLU A 66 17.55 -7.45 14.06
CA GLU A 66 16.73 -7.93 15.17
C GLU A 66 15.79 -6.84 15.72
N GLU A 67 16.35 -5.67 16.10
CA GLU A 67 15.54 -4.55 16.59
C GLU A 67 14.65 -4.00 15.49
N GLY A 68 15.20 -3.82 14.29
CA GLY A 68 14.46 -3.35 13.13
C GLY A 68 13.25 -4.24 12.83
N ASN A 69 13.42 -5.56 12.80
CA ASN A 69 12.33 -6.50 12.56
C ASN A 69 11.26 -6.47 13.65
N ALA A 70 11.67 -6.44 14.91
CA ALA A 70 10.72 -6.36 16.02
C ALA A 70 9.83 -5.11 15.91
N VAL A 71 10.42 -3.96 15.56
CA VAL A 71 9.68 -2.71 15.36
C VAL A 71 8.80 -2.77 14.13
N MET A 72 9.29 -3.29 13.01
CA MET A 72 8.50 -3.39 11.78
C MET A 72 7.31 -4.31 11.93
N ARG A 73 7.46 -5.47 12.58
CA ARG A 73 6.33 -6.36 12.86
C ARG A 73 5.27 -5.69 13.73
N ALA A 74 5.68 -5.03 14.80
CA ALA A 74 4.74 -4.29 15.66
C ALA A 74 4.02 -3.17 14.89
N HIS A 75 4.75 -2.47 14.02
CA HIS A 75 4.17 -1.44 13.15
C HIS A 75 3.15 -2.03 12.17
N TRP A 76 3.51 -3.10 11.45
CA TRP A 76 2.60 -3.73 10.49
C TRP A 76 1.32 -4.23 11.15
N ASP A 77 1.43 -4.79 12.37
CA ASP A 77 0.30 -5.33 13.11
C ASP A 77 -0.65 -4.23 13.62
N ALA A 78 -0.11 -3.07 13.98
CA ALA A 78 -0.89 -1.97 14.54
C ALA A 78 -1.42 -1.00 13.48
N TRP A 79 -0.68 -0.79 12.37
CA TRP A 79 -1.01 0.22 11.37
C TRP A 79 -2.18 -0.16 10.45
N LEU A 80 -2.21 -1.42 10.00
CA LEU A 80 -3.30 -1.97 9.21
C LEU A 80 -3.86 -3.22 9.90
N THR A 81 -5.09 -3.12 10.38
CA THR A 81 -5.83 -4.22 11.02
C THR A 81 -7.06 -4.58 10.20
N GLU A 82 -7.64 -5.76 10.44
CA GLU A 82 -8.91 -6.15 9.81
C GLU A 82 -10.05 -5.18 10.15
N GLU A 83 -10.04 -4.58 11.36
CA GLU A 83 -11.01 -3.56 11.75
C GLU A 83 -10.90 -2.31 10.86
N HIS A 84 -9.67 -1.88 10.53
CA HIS A 84 -9.44 -0.76 9.60
C HIS A 84 -9.99 -1.09 8.21
N ILE A 85 -9.77 -2.31 7.70
CA ILE A 85 -10.28 -2.75 6.39
C ILE A 85 -11.82 -2.80 6.39
N ALA A 86 -12.42 -3.34 7.44
CA ALA A 86 -13.87 -3.35 7.60
C ALA A 86 -14.45 -1.93 7.62
N LYS A 87 -13.74 -0.98 8.23
CA LYS A 87 -14.13 0.43 8.25
C LYS A 87 -14.04 1.07 6.88
N LEU A 88 -13.00 0.75 6.08
CA LEU A 88 -12.89 1.20 4.69
C LEU A 88 -14.06 0.70 3.86
N ALA A 89 -14.43 -0.58 4.00
CA ALA A 89 -15.58 -1.16 3.33
C ALA A 89 -16.88 -0.45 3.71
N LYS A 90 -17.06 -0.10 4.99
CA LYS A 90 -18.23 0.67 5.46
C LYS A 90 -18.31 2.07 4.84
N TYR A 91 -17.17 2.66 4.45
CA TYR A 91 -17.12 3.93 3.72
C TYR A 91 -17.14 3.75 2.19
N GLU A 92 -17.52 2.57 1.72
CA GLU A 92 -17.68 2.27 0.28
C GLU A 92 -16.37 2.43 -0.51
N VAL A 93 -15.21 2.23 0.14
CA VAL A 93 -13.92 2.19 -0.56
C VAL A 93 -13.85 0.93 -1.42
N GLU A 94 -13.67 1.12 -2.72
CA GLU A 94 -13.67 0.05 -3.72
C GLU A 94 -12.27 -0.44 -4.07
N ILE A 95 -11.26 0.42 -3.89
CA ILE A 95 -9.87 0.14 -4.23
C ILE A 95 -8.92 0.81 -3.25
N VAL A 96 -7.85 0.09 -2.90
CA VAL A 96 -6.72 0.66 -2.16
C VAL A 96 -5.44 0.56 -2.99
N ARG A 97 -4.60 1.61 -2.95
CA ARG A 97 -3.21 1.52 -3.41
C ARG A 97 -2.35 1.09 -2.23
N LEU A 98 -1.56 0.06 -2.42
CA LEU A 98 -0.66 -0.50 -1.41
C LEU A 98 0.79 -0.34 -1.89
N PRO A 99 1.51 0.71 -1.43
CA PRO A 99 2.91 0.90 -1.74
C PRO A 99 3.77 -0.16 -1.04
N ILE A 100 4.63 -0.82 -1.81
CA ILE A 100 5.63 -1.78 -1.33
C ILE A 100 7.01 -1.43 -1.87
N GLY A 101 8.06 -1.96 -1.23
CA GLY A 101 9.40 -1.93 -1.78
C GLY A 101 9.76 -3.24 -2.48
N ASP A 102 10.71 -3.19 -3.40
CA ASP A 102 11.22 -4.38 -4.10
C ASP A 102 11.89 -5.38 -3.14
N TRP A 103 12.42 -4.91 -2.00
CA TRP A 103 12.96 -5.75 -0.92
C TRP A 103 11.94 -6.68 -0.26
N THR A 104 10.64 -6.46 -0.50
CA THR A 104 9.57 -7.24 0.12
C THR A 104 9.65 -8.72 -0.25
N THR A 105 10.05 -9.02 -1.48
CA THR A 105 10.18 -10.40 -1.98
C THR A 105 11.61 -10.90 -1.94
N THR A 106 12.59 -10.02 -2.07
CA THR A 106 14.01 -10.36 -2.07
C THR A 106 14.78 -9.29 -1.29
N PRO A 107 14.83 -9.39 0.04
CA PRO A 107 15.56 -8.43 0.88
C PRO A 107 17.06 -8.38 0.52
N TYR A 108 17.61 -7.17 0.56
CA TYR A 108 19.03 -6.91 0.31
C TYR A 108 19.57 -5.85 1.29
N GLY A 109 20.89 -5.79 1.45
CA GLY A 109 21.54 -4.82 2.34
C GLY A 109 20.92 -4.83 3.75
N PRO A 110 20.59 -3.67 4.33
CA PRO A 110 20.04 -3.60 5.69
C PRO A 110 18.62 -4.14 5.80
N TYR A 111 17.92 -4.39 4.69
CA TYR A 111 16.59 -5.00 4.73
C TYR A 111 16.61 -6.48 5.12
N VAL A 112 17.75 -7.18 4.92
CA VAL A 112 17.90 -8.58 5.32
C VAL A 112 17.73 -8.70 6.84
N GLY A 113 16.82 -9.55 7.27
CA GLY A 113 16.42 -9.71 8.66
C GLY A 113 15.44 -8.62 9.12
N CYS A 114 15.72 -7.34 8.86
CA CYS A 114 14.87 -6.21 9.30
C CYS A 114 13.44 -6.28 8.71
N MET A 115 13.32 -6.62 7.43
CA MET A 115 12.02 -6.69 6.73
C MET A 115 11.46 -8.12 6.61
N ASP A 116 11.99 -9.06 7.39
CA ASP A 116 11.49 -10.44 7.38
C ASP A 116 10.03 -10.51 7.83
N GLY A 117 9.22 -11.20 7.03
CA GLY A 117 7.77 -11.30 7.24
C GLY A 117 6.94 -10.27 6.48
N ALA A 118 7.56 -9.36 5.71
CA ALA A 118 6.83 -8.38 4.91
C ALA A 118 5.93 -9.04 3.86
N ALA A 119 6.43 -10.06 3.16
CA ALA A 119 5.66 -10.78 2.14
C ALA A 119 4.42 -11.48 2.74
N GLU A 120 4.55 -12.09 3.92
CA GLU A 120 3.43 -12.72 4.63
C GLU A 120 2.38 -11.67 5.04
N LYS A 121 2.83 -10.49 5.47
CA LYS A 121 1.90 -9.40 5.82
C LYS A 121 1.16 -8.85 4.62
N ILE A 122 1.81 -8.75 3.47
CA ILE A 122 1.14 -8.36 2.22
C ILE A 122 0.12 -9.43 1.82
N THR A 123 0.48 -10.71 1.87
CA THR A 123 -0.45 -11.81 1.57
C THR A 123 -1.67 -11.73 2.47
N TRP A 124 -1.48 -11.57 3.78
CA TRP A 124 -2.57 -11.38 4.71
C TRP A 124 -3.47 -10.18 4.33
N ALA A 125 -2.88 -9.06 3.94
CA ALA A 125 -3.65 -7.87 3.57
C ALA A 125 -4.47 -8.11 2.29
N LEU A 126 -3.89 -8.77 1.28
CA LEU A 126 -4.60 -9.11 0.05
C LEU A 126 -5.83 -9.98 0.33
N ASP A 127 -5.68 -11.01 1.19
CA ASP A 127 -6.78 -11.87 1.60
C ASP A 127 -7.84 -11.10 2.41
N ALA A 128 -7.39 -10.23 3.32
CA ALA A 128 -8.28 -9.41 4.12
C ALA A 128 -9.07 -8.40 3.25
N PHE A 129 -8.43 -7.71 2.32
CA PHE A 129 -9.12 -6.81 1.39
C PHE A 129 -10.10 -7.57 0.49
N ALA A 130 -9.72 -8.76 -0.01
CA ALA A 130 -10.60 -9.61 -0.81
C ALA A 130 -11.86 -10.04 -0.04
N LYS A 131 -11.75 -10.37 1.24
CA LYS A 131 -12.88 -10.69 2.13
C LYS A 131 -13.93 -9.56 2.17
N TYR A 132 -13.49 -8.31 2.07
CA TYR A 132 -14.35 -7.13 2.07
C TYR A 132 -14.65 -6.59 0.67
N ASN A 133 -14.33 -7.35 -0.39
CA ASN A 133 -14.54 -6.97 -1.79
C ASN A 133 -13.86 -5.64 -2.18
N ILE A 134 -12.73 -5.31 -1.55
CA ILE A 134 -11.89 -4.16 -1.87
C ILE A 134 -10.76 -4.61 -2.79
N LYS A 135 -10.62 -3.97 -3.93
CA LYS A 135 -9.51 -4.22 -4.88
C LYS A 135 -8.20 -3.65 -4.34
N VAL A 136 -7.09 -4.27 -4.67
CA VAL A 136 -5.76 -3.78 -4.30
C VAL A 136 -4.95 -3.47 -5.56
N LEU A 137 -4.49 -2.23 -5.68
CA LEU A 137 -3.45 -1.81 -6.60
C LEU A 137 -2.11 -1.94 -5.86
N LEU A 138 -1.42 -3.05 -6.08
CA LEU A 138 -0.08 -3.25 -5.54
C LEU A 138 0.91 -2.40 -6.34
N ASP A 139 1.57 -1.47 -5.65
CA ASP A 139 2.47 -0.50 -6.25
C ASP A 139 3.91 -0.73 -5.76
N VAL A 140 4.78 -1.20 -6.67
CA VAL A 140 6.22 -1.27 -6.38
C VAL A 140 6.77 0.16 -6.40
N HIS A 141 6.72 0.80 -5.25
CA HIS A 141 6.92 2.24 -5.08
C HIS A 141 8.37 2.63 -4.78
N ALA A 142 9.12 1.73 -4.16
CA ALA A 142 10.53 1.94 -3.82
C ALA A 142 11.37 0.81 -4.43
N LEU A 143 12.36 1.20 -5.21
CA LEU A 143 13.28 0.32 -5.93
C LEU A 143 14.71 0.55 -5.45
N LYS A 144 15.55 -0.47 -5.65
CA LYS A 144 16.99 -0.36 -5.45
C LYS A 144 17.54 0.74 -6.36
N ASP A 145 18.34 1.62 -5.80
CA ASP A 145 19.00 2.71 -6.51
C ASP A 145 18.04 3.80 -7.07
N SER A 146 16.79 3.89 -6.56
CA SER A 146 15.84 4.94 -6.92
C SER A 146 15.89 6.14 -5.98
#